data_222188c24bb47250986e9cc4d6c4aadd
#
_entry.id   222188c24bb47250986e9cc4d6c4aadd
#
_cell.length_a   1.000
_cell.length_b   1.000
_cell.length_c   1.000
_cell.angle_alpha   90.00
_cell.angle_beta   90.00
_cell.angle_gamma   90.00
#
_symmetry.space_group_name_H-M   'P 1'
#
loop_
_entity.id
_entity.type
_entity.pdbx_description
1 polymer ?
#
loop_
_entity_poly.entity_id
_entity_poly.type
_entity_poly.pdbx_seq_one_letter_code
_entity_poly.pdbx_strand_id
1 'polypeptide(L)'
;MLLPWLIILPFVGGLLCWQFERFGPKVPRWIALLAMGLTLVLSLQLWLQGDYSLTQATGLPKWQSEFSVSWIERFGIHFHLALDGLSLLMVVLTGLLGVMAILCSWNEIEKWHGFFHLNLLWILGGVIGVFLAIDLFLFFFFWEM
;
A
#
# COMPACT_ATOMS: atom_id res chain seq x y z
N MET A 1 12.58 -7.63 -1.84
CA MET A 1 11.79 -7.16 -2.98
C MET A 1 10.26 -7.13 -2.74
N LEU A 2 9.79 -7.10 -1.49
CA LEU A 2 8.34 -7.08 -1.17
C LEU A 2 7.74 -5.67 -1.15
N LEU A 3 8.55 -4.60 -0.97
CA LEU A 3 8.06 -3.22 -0.83
C LEU A 3 7.19 -2.72 -1.99
N PRO A 4 7.58 -2.87 -3.27
CA PRO A 4 6.74 -2.43 -4.37
C PRO A 4 5.38 -3.15 -4.42
N TRP A 5 5.33 -4.41 -4.00
CA TRP A 5 4.09 -5.20 -3.99
C TRP A 5 3.05 -4.66 -3.01
N LEU A 6 3.49 -4.08 -1.87
CA LEU A 6 2.56 -3.44 -0.92
C LEU A 6 1.78 -2.28 -1.55
N ILE A 7 2.38 -1.60 -2.54
CA ILE A 7 1.76 -0.49 -3.28
C ILE A 7 0.98 -1.02 -4.49
N ILE A 8 1.58 -1.94 -5.25
CA ILE A 8 0.99 -2.46 -6.50
C ILE A 8 -0.30 -3.22 -6.23
N LEU A 9 -0.36 -4.01 -5.16
CA LEU A 9 -1.54 -4.84 -4.84
C LEU A 9 -2.83 -4.03 -4.69
N PRO A 10 -2.89 -2.94 -3.89
CA PRO A 10 -4.08 -2.09 -3.83
C PRO A 10 -4.43 -1.47 -5.19
N PHE A 11 -3.46 -0.95 -5.94
CA PHE A 11 -3.72 -0.33 -7.24
C PHE A 11 -4.28 -1.33 -8.25
N VAL A 12 -3.66 -2.48 -8.39
CA VAL A 12 -4.13 -3.54 -9.28
C VAL A 12 -5.49 -4.06 -8.82
N GLY A 13 -5.65 -4.26 -7.50
CA GLY A 13 -6.92 -4.66 -6.89
C GLY A 13 -8.04 -3.67 -7.23
N GLY A 14 -7.79 -2.37 -7.13
CA GLY A 14 -8.74 -1.32 -7.49
C GLY A 14 -9.14 -1.36 -8.96
N LEU A 15 -8.18 -1.47 -9.86
CA LEU A 15 -8.44 -1.60 -11.30
C LEU A 15 -9.26 -2.86 -11.61
N LEU A 16 -8.95 -3.98 -10.96
CA LEU A 16 -9.72 -5.21 -11.10
C LEU A 16 -11.15 -5.05 -10.58
N CYS A 17 -11.36 -4.36 -9.45
CA CYS A 17 -12.71 -4.08 -8.95
C CYS A 17 -13.56 -3.35 -9.97
N TRP A 18 -13.00 -2.33 -10.62
CA TRP A 18 -13.69 -1.58 -11.67
C TRP A 18 -13.97 -2.44 -12.91
N GLN A 19 -12.97 -3.19 -13.38
CA GLN A 19 -13.10 -4.02 -14.57
C GLN A 19 -14.12 -5.17 -14.40
N PHE A 20 -14.19 -5.75 -13.21
CA PHE A 20 -15.03 -6.89 -12.91
C PHE A 20 -16.40 -6.52 -12.32
N GLU A 21 -16.75 -5.24 -12.21
CA GLU A 21 -18.07 -4.77 -11.75
C GLU A 21 -19.22 -5.35 -12.57
N ARG A 22 -19.00 -5.56 -13.87
CA ARG A 22 -19.98 -6.14 -14.80
C ARG A 22 -20.41 -7.58 -14.48
N PHE A 23 -19.65 -8.29 -13.66
CA PHE A 23 -19.97 -9.67 -13.28
C PHE A 23 -20.85 -9.75 -12.03
N GLY A 24 -21.20 -8.62 -11.44
CA GLY A 24 -22.12 -8.53 -10.31
C GLY A 24 -21.57 -7.73 -9.13
N PRO A 25 -22.44 -7.29 -8.22
CA PRO A 25 -22.07 -6.37 -7.13
C PRO A 25 -21.20 -7.01 -6.06
N LYS A 26 -21.17 -8.34 -5.95
CA LYS A 26 -20.37 -9.06 -4.96
C LYS A 26 -18.90 -9.20 -5.37
N VAL A 27 -18.62 -9.24 -6.69
CA VAL A 27 -17.26 -9.51 -7.21
C VAL A 27 -16.25 -8.42 -6.80
N PRO A 28 -16.51 -7.12 -6.99
CA PRO A 28 -15.59 -6.07 -6.56
C PRO A 28 -15.27 -6.10 -5.06
N ARG A 29 -16.26 -6.44 -4.23
CA ARG A 29 -16.11 -6.53 -2.76
C ARG A 29 -15.08 -7.60 -2.37
N TRP A 30 -15.19 -8.80 -2.96
CA TRP A 30 -14.25 -9.88 -2.71
C TRP A 30 -12.85 -9.59 -3.25
N ILE A 31 -12.74 -8.98 -4.43
CA ILE A 31 -11.45 -8.57 -5.01
C ILE A 31 -10.78 -7.54 -4.09
N ALA A 32 -11.51 -6.52 -3.64
CA ALA A 32 -11.00 -5.51 -2.73
C ALA A 32 -10.52 -6.12 -1.40
N LEU A 33 -11.34 -7.01 -0.82
CA LEU A 33 -10.99 -7.69 0.43
C LEU A 33 -9.74 -8.56 0.28
N LEU A 34 -9.62 -9.29 -0.83
CA LEU A 34 -8.44 -10.11 -1.11
C LEU A 34 -7.19 -9.25 -1.31
N ALA A 35 -7.29 -8.15 -2.07
CA ALA A 35 -6.16 -7.25 -2.30
C ALA A 35 -5.65 -6.62 -0.99
N MET A 36 -6.55 -6.05 -0.17
CA MET A 36 -6.16 -5.46 1.11
C MET A 36 -5.77 -6.50 2.14
N GLY A 37 -6.45 -7.64 2.18
CA GLY A 37 -6.07 -8.77 3.05
C GLY A 37 -4.66 -9.29 2.74
N LEU A 38 -4.33 -9.43 1.45
CA LEU A 38 -2.99 -9.83 1.03
C LEU A 38 -1.94 -8.77 1.39
N THR A 39 -2.24 -7.49 1.19
CA THR A 39 -1.35 -6.38 1.60
C THR A 39 -1.10 -6.40 3.10
N LEU A 40 -2.15 -6.62 3.91
CA LEU A 40 -2.03 -6.76 5.36
C LEU A 40 -1.18 -7.97 5.76
N VAL A 41 -1.40 -9.13 5.14
CA VAL A 41 -0.61 -10.35 5.41
C VAL A 41 0.86 -10.13 5.06
N LEU A 42 1.17 -9.51 3.92
CA LEU A 42 2.55 -9.21 3.54
C LEU A 42 3.22 -8.23 4.50
N SER A 43 2.50 -7.20 4.96
CA SER A 43 3.04 -6.25 5.94
C SER A 43 3.28 -6.91 7.31
N LEU A 44 2.39 -7.80 7.75
CA LEU A 44 2.58 -8.60 8.96
C LEU A 44 3.74 -9.59 8.81
N GLN A 45 3.92 -10.20 7.65
CA GLN A 45 5.07 -11.07 7.37
C GLN A 45 6.39 -10.29 7.48
N LEU A 46 6.45 -9.06 6.94
CA LEU A 46 7.61 -8.19 7.11
C LEU A 46 7.86 -7.85 8.57
N TRP A 47 6.79 -7.64 9.36
CA TRP A 47 6.91 -7.42 10.80
C TRP A 47 7.53 -8.62 11.52
N LEU A 48 7.05 -9.82 11.23
CA LEU A 48 7.54 -11.03 11.90
C LEU A 48 8.98 -11.42 11.49
N GLN A 49 9.42 -11.04 10.30
CA GLN A 49 10.76 -11.32 9.79
C GLN A 49 11.78 -10.23 10.13
N GLY A 50 11.32 -9.08 10.60
CA GLY A 50 12.14 -7.93 10.87
C GLY A 50 12.86 -7.96 12.22
N ASP A 51 14.11 -7.50 12.25
CA ASP A 51 14.86 -7.23 13.47
C ASP A 51 14.74 -5.73 13.80
N TYR A 52 13.80 -5.38 14.68
CA TYR A 52 13.52 -4.01 15.11
C TYR A 52 14.31 -3.61 16.37
N SER A 53 15.50 -4.20 16.58
CA SER A 53 16.35 -3.84 17.71
C SER A 53 16.75 -2.37 17.64
N LEU A 54 16.47 -1.62 18.69
CA LEU A 54 16.80 -0.19 18.83
C LEU A 54 18.32 0.07 19.01
N THR A 55 19.15 -0.93 18.91
CA THR A 55 20.60 -0.84 19.08
C THR A 55 21.24 -0.20 17.83
N GLN A 56 21.16 1.12 17.74
CA GLN A 56 21.89 1.90 16.77
C GLN A 56 23.29 2.20 17.30
N ALA A 57 24.27 1.41 16.95
CA ALA A 57 25.68 1.68 17.30
C ALA A 57 26.34 2.74 16.40
N THR A 58 25.70 3.21 15.33
CA THR A 58 26.38 4.03 14.29
C THR A 58 25.68 5.34 13.91
N GLY A 59 24.54 5.70 14.52
CA GLY A 59 23.88 6.99 14.24
C GLY A 59 23.30 7.17 12.81
N LEU A 60 23.41 6.18 11.94
CA LEU A 60 22.84 6.22 10.60
C LEU A 60 21.46 5.51 10.61
N PRO A 61 20.46 6.02 9.85
CA PRO A 61 19.19 5.34 9.71
C PRO A 61 19.40 3.95 9.10
N LYS A 62 19.06 2.90 9.83
CA LYS A 62 19.13 1.53 9.35
C LYS A 62 17.78 1.17 8.73
N TRP A 63 17.70 1.24 7.43
CA TRP A 63 16.56 0.74 6.69
C TRP A 63 16.52 -0.79 6.76
N GLN A 64 15.36 -1.34 7.10
CA GLN A 64 15.21 -2.79 7.22
C GLN A 64 15.04 -3.45 5.86
N SER A 65 14.38 -2.76 4.96
CA SER A 65 14.24 -3.15 3.57
C SER A 65 14.28 -1.90 2.71
N GLU A 66 15.04 -1.95 1.64
CA GLU A 66 15.25 -0.84 0.73
C GLU A 66 15.06 -1.34 -0.70
N PHE A 67 14.40 -0.52 -1.52
CA PHE A 67 14.23 -0.75 -2.94
C PHE A 67 14.48 0.57 -3.67
N SER A 68 15.50 0.61 -4.50
CA SER A 68 15.86 1.80 -5.28
C SER A 68 16.06 1.44 -6.73
N VAL A 69 15.37 2.18 -7.60
CA VAL A 69 15.55 2.12 -9.06
C VAL A 69 15.64 3.55 -9.58
N SER A 70 16.63 3.84 -10.44
CA SER A 70 16.68 5.15 -11.09
C SER A 70 15.49 5.30 -12.03
N TRP A 71 14.71 6.35 -11.82
CA TRP A 71 13.50 6.63 -12.61
C TRP A 71 13.78 7.71 -13.65
N ILE A 72 14.22 8.89 -13.22
CA ILE A 72 14.54 10.00 -14.12
C ILE A 72 15.96 10.50 -13.77
N GLU A 73 16.96 9.86 -14.37
CA GLU A 73 18.38 10.15 -14.12
C GLU A 73 18.73 11.62 -14.36
N ARG A 74 18.11 12.24 -15.37
CA ARG A 74 18.36 13.64 -15.75
C ARG A 74 18.06 14.64 -14.64
N PHE A 75 17.14 14.29 -13.72
CA PHE A 75 16.73 15.12 -12.57
C PHE A 75 17.20 14.53 -11.23
N GLY A 76 17.93 13.42 -11.24
CA GLY A 76 18.37 12.74 -10.03
C GLY A 76 17.21 12.12 -9.24
N ILE A 77 16.07 11.84 -9.89
CA ILE A 77 14.89 11.28 -9.25
C ILE A 77 14.98 9.77 -9.27
N HIS A 78 14.89 9.18 -8.06
CA HIS A 78 14.92 7.74 -7.86
C HIS A 78 13.57 7.25 -7.33
N PHE A 79 13.12 6.11 -7.83
CA PHE A 79 12.02 5.38 -7.22
C PHE A 79 12.59 4.65 -6.00
N HIS A 80 12.69 5.40 -4.90
CA HIS A 80 13.35 4.95 -3.69
C HIS A 80 12.33 4.72 -2.57
N LEU A 81 12.12 3.46 -2.26
CA LEU A 81 11.27 3.01 -1.17
C LEU A 81 12.15 2.43 -0.07
N ALA A 82 11.88 2.79 1.16
CA ALA A 82 12.49 2.15 2.30
C ALA A 82 11.49 1.96 3.44
N LEU A 83 11.81 1.04 4.31
CA LEU A 83 10.95 0.61 5.41
C LEU A 83 11.74 0.67 6.71
N ASP A 84 11.23 1.43 7.67
CA ASP A 84 11.64 1.40 9.07
C ASP A 84 10.52 0.84 9.96
N GLY A 85 10.77 0.71 11.26
CA GLY A 85 9.78 0.18 12.19
C GLY A 85 8.51 1.04 12.29
N LEU A 86 8.64 2.37 12.19
CA LEU A 86 7.51 3.29 12.26
C LEU A 86 6.68 3.23 10.98
N SER A 87 7.33 3.28 9.81
CA SER A 87 6.64 3.15 8.51
C SER A 87 5.90 1.83 8.42
N LEU A 88 6.50 0.73 8.89
CA LEU A 88 5.85 -0.57 8.89
C LEU A 88 4.59 -0.58 9.78
N LEU A 89 4.66 0.01 10.97
CA LEU A 89 3.49 0.15 11.83
C LEU A 89 2.35 0.89 11.11
N MET A 90 2.68 2.00 10.42
CA MET A 90 1.70 2.78 9.67
C MET A 90 1.12 2.01 8.48
N VAL A 91 1.94 1.23 7.78
CA VAL A 91 1.48 0.36 6.68
C VAL A 91 0.55 -0.75 7.19
N VAL A 92 0.90 -1.42 8.29
CA VAL A 92 0.03 -2.43 8.93
C VAL A 92 -1.29 -1.82 9.37
N LEU A 93 -1.25 -0.65 10.02
CA LEU A 93 -2.45 0.07 10.43
C LEU A 93 -3.32 0.43 9.22
N THR A 94 -2.72 0.94 8.14
CA THR A 94 -3.43 1.27 6.90
C THR A 94 -4.08 0.02 6.29
N GLY A 95 -3.38 -1.10 6.26
CA GLY A 95 -3.91 -2.38 5.78
C GLY A 95 -5.10 -2.87 6.63
N LEU A 96 -4.98 -2.78 7.96
CA LEU A 96 -6.06 -3.14 8.89
C LEU A 96 -7.29 -2.25 8.69
N LEU A 97 -7.10 -0.93 8.68
CA LEU A 97 -8.19 0.03 8.47
C LEU A 97 -8.82 -0.13 7.08
N GLY A 98 -8.02 -0.45 6.05
CA GLY A 98 -8.52 -0.73 4.71
C GLY A 98 -9.44 -1.96 4.66
N VAL A 99 -9.05 -3.05 5.30
CA VAL A 99 -9.91 -4.25 5.45
C VAL A 99 -11.19 -3.90 6.19
N MET A 100 -11.10 -3.16 7.30
CA MET A 100 -12.26 -2.73 8.08
C MET A 100 -13.20 -1.83 7.25
N ALA A 101 -12.65 -0.88 6.48
CA ALA A 101 -13.43 -0.01 5.62
C ALA A 101 -14.21 -0.78 4.56
N ILE A 102 -13.60 -1.80 3.93
CA ILE A 102 -14.27 -2.68 2.96
C ILE A 102 -15.40 -3.45 3.64
N LEU A 103 -15.17 -3.99 4.82
CA LEU A 103 -16.19 -4.74 5.57
C LEU A 103 -17.34 -3.85 6.01
N CYS A 104 -17.08 -2.64 6.51
CA CYS A 104 -18.11 -1.68 6.90
C CYS A 104 -18.95 -1.23 5.70
N SER A 105 -18.32 -1.00 4.54
CA SER A 105 -19.01 -0.57 3.31
C SER A 105 -19.75 -1.69 2.59
N TRP A 106 -19.69 -2.93 3.10
CA TRP A 106 -20.19 -4.12 2.40
C TRP A 106 -21.66 -4.03 1.98
N ASN A 107 -22.53 -3.50 2.84
CA ASN A 107 -23.97 -3.36 2.59
C ASN A 107 -24.39 -1.91 2.31
N GLU A 108 -23.54 -0.94 2.62
CA GLU A 108 -23.84 0.49 2.47
C GLU A 108 -23.86 0.94 1.01
N ILE A 109 -23.02 0.34 0.19
CA ILE A 109 -22.87 0.73 -1.21
C ILE A 109 -23.86 -0.05 -2.07
N GLU A 110 -24.85 0.65 -2.63
CA GLU A 110 -25.89 0.05 -3.48
C GLU A 110 -25.59 0.15 -4.97
N LYS A 111 -24.82 1.17 -5.40
CA LYS A 111 -24.50 1.45 -6.81
C LYS A 111 -23.01 1.74 -6.97
N TRP A 112 -22.49 1.50 -8.17
CA TRP A 112 -21.10 1.80 -8.53
C TRP A 112 -20.06 1.10 -7.64
N HIS A 113 -20.30 -0.16 -7.32
CA HIS A 113 -19.48 -0.95 -6.42
C HIS A 113 -18.01 -1.01 -6.84
N GLY A 114 -17.74 -1.23 -8.13
CA GLY A 114 -16.39 -1.30 -8.66
C GLY A 114 -15.67 0.04 -8.59
N PHE A 115 -16.35 1.12 -8.95
CA PHE A 115 -15.80 2.47 -8.90
C PHE A 115 -15.51 2.92 -7.46
N PHE A 116 -16.40 2.60 -6.52
CA PHE A 116 -16.18 2.87 -5.10
C PHE A 116 -14.93 2.17 -4.58
N HIS A 117 -14.79 0.85 -4.82
CA HIS A 117 -13.64 0.08 -4.37
C HIS A 117 -12.35 0.45 -5.10
N LEU A 118 -12.44 0.88 -6.38
CA LEU A 118 -11.30 1.47 -7.09
C LEU A 118 -10.76 2.68 -6.33
N ASN A 119 -11.60 3.66 -6.02
CA ASN A 119 -11.18 4.87 -5.31
C ASN A 119 -10.64 4.55 -3.91
N LEU A 120 -11.33 3.68 -3.17
CA LEU A 120 -10.90 3.27 -1.83
C LEU A 120 -9.50 2.64 -1.86
N LEU A 121 -9.28 1.66 -2.73
CA LEU A 121 -8.00 0.98 -2.85
C LEU A 121 -6.90 1.90 -3.42
N TRP A 122 -7.28 2.84 -4.29
CA TRP A 122 -6.36 3.83 -4.84
C TRP A 122 -5.82 4.76 -3.75
N ILE A 123 -6.70 5.28 -2.91
CA ILE A 123 -6.32 6.11 -1.76
C ILE A 123 -5.43 5.30 -0.78
N LEU A 124 -5.83 4.07 -0.44
CA LEU A 124 -5.05 3.23 0.48
C LEU A 124 -3.67 2.90 -0.08
N GLY A 125 -3.57 2.62 -1.39
CA GLY A 125 -2.29 2.42 -2.08
C GLY A 125 -1.41 3.66 -2.06
N GLY A 126 -2.00 4.85 -2.27
CA GLY A 126 -1.33 6.14 -2.15
C GLY A 126 -0.78 6.38 -0.74
N VAL A 127 -1.60 6.15 0.29
CA VAL A 127 -1.19 6.28 1.71
C VAL A 127 -0.03 5.33 2.05
N ILE A 128 -0.08 4.08 1.60
CA ILE A 128 1.04 3.14 1.76
C ILE A 128 2.29 3.66 1.04
N GLY A 129 2.13 4.18 -0.18
CA GLY A 129 3.20 4.78 -0.95
C GLY A 129 3.87 5.96 -0.24
N VAL A 130 3.08 6.83 0.39
CA VAL A 130 3.58 7.95 1.22
C VAL A 130 4.47 7.46 2.37
N PHE A 131 4.06 6.39 3.07
CA PHE A 131 4.83 5.87 4.19
C PHE A 131 6.12 5.15 3.78
N LEU A 132 6.21 4.70 2.54
CA LEU A 132 7.38 3.99 2.02
C LEU A 132 8.33 4.89 1.22
N ALA A 133 7.86 6.05 0.75
CA ALA A 133 8.64 6.96 -0.09
C ALA A 133 9.75 7.66 0.70
N ILE A 134 11.00 7.54 0.27
CA ILE A 134 12.15 8.28 0.80
C ILE A 134 12.48 9.50 -0.07
N ASP A 135 12.28 9.39 -1.38
CA ASP A 135 12.47 10.51 -2.29
C ASP A 135 11.31 11.51 -2.18
N LEU A 136 11.62 12.79 -2.06
CA LEU A 136 10.65 13.87 -1.89
C LEU A 136 9.68 13.97 -3.07
N PHE A 137 10.17 13.74 -4.30
CA PHE A 137 9.33 13.75 -5.50
C PHE A 137 8.34 12.59 -5.47
N LEU A 138 8.79 11.40 -5.10
CA LEU A 138 7.97 10.23 -4.97
C LEU A 138 6.93 10.38 -3.85
N PHE A 139 7.30 11.01 -2.73
CA PHE A 139 6.40 11.35 -1.64
C PHE A 139 5.26 12.24 -2.13
N PHE A 140 5.57 13.34 -2.82
CA PHE A 140 4.54 14.22 -3.38
C PHE A 140 3.66 13.52 -4.41
N PHE A 141 4.24 12.66 -5.24
CA PHE A 141 3.48 11.88 -6.21
C PHE A 141 2.39 11.04 -5.55
N PHE A 142 2.74 10.31 -4.48
CA PHE A 142 1.75 9.52 -3.74
C PHE A 142 0.80 10.36 -2.89
N TRP A 143 1.24 11.52 -2.42
CA TRP A 143 0.41 12.45 -1.66
C TRP A 143 -0.73 13.04 -2.49
N GLU A 144 -0.50 13.30 -3.76
CA GLU A 144 -1.49 13.85 -4.69
C GLU A 144 -2.47 12.79 -5.25
N MET A 145 -2.23 11.52 -5.02
CA MET A 145 -3.12 10.44 -5.45
C MET A 145 -4.35 10.27 -4.57
#